data_d5ec5a7e3fdd21ae2b8525764fb807ff
#
_entry.id   d5ec5a7e3fdd21ae2b8525764fb807ff
#
_cell.length_a   1.000
_cell.length_b   1.000
_cell.length_c   1.000
_cell.angle_alpha   90.00
_cell.angle_beta   90.00
_cell.angle_gamma   90.00
#
_symmetry.space_group_name_H-M   'P 1'
#
loop_
_entity.id
_entity.type
_entity.pdbx_description
1 polymer ?
#
loop_
_entity_poly.entity_id
_entity_poly.type
_entity_poly.pdbx_seq_one_letter_code
_entity_poly.pdbx_strand_id
1 'polypeptide(L)'
;SPGFAEALAQSDAAKWPRLNASQVGLAYWAAASWGGMISLSKDDPDQVADLPQVIRLASMAWQIQPDFGDGALASLMGTLEVARPGGSRQQAAIFFDQAMKASQNESAGPWVARAESLALPDQDREAFERLLRQALDISAKHKNLNNEVMRERAEWLLGMTDDLF
;
A
#
# COMPACT_ATOMS: atom_id res chain seq x y z
N SER A 1 -9.02 20.65 8.01
CA SER A 1 -9.28 21.79 8.92
C SER A 1 -7.96 22.43 9.27
N PRO A 2 -7.93 23.76 9.57
CA PRO A 2 -6.72 24.38 10.10
C PRO A 2 -6.19 23.58 11.28
N GLY A 3 -4.86 23.37 11.34
CA GLY A 3 -4.22 22.62 12.42
C GLY A 3 -4.25 21.09 12.29
N PHE A 4 -4.81 20.54 11.20
CA PHE A 4 -4.83 19.06 11.02
C PHE A 4 -3.42 18.49 10.84
N ALA A 5 -2.59 19.14 10.01
CA ALA A 5 -1.23 18.69 9.77
C ALA A 5 -0.36 18.79 11.02
N GLU A 6 -0.47 19.90 11.75
CA GLU A 6 0.23 20.10 13.01
C GLU A 6 -0.19 19.08 14.08
N ALA A 7 -1.49 18.76 14.15
CA ALA A 7 -1.99 17.74 15.05
C ALA A 7 -1.52 16.35 14.65
N LEU A 8 -1.51 16.02 13.35
CA LEU A 8 -1.02 14.74 12.83
C LEU A 8 0.49 14.56 13.11
N ALA A 9 1.27 15.63 13.10
CA ALA A 9 2.71 15.61 13.37
C ALA A 9 3.06 15.38 14.86
N GLN A 10 2.11 15.56 15.79
CA GLN A 10 2.37 15.37 17.22
C GLN A 10 2.79 13.95 17.56
N SER A 11 3.75 13.77 18.45
CA SER A 11 4.15 12.46 18.97
C SER A 11 3.12 11.83 19.91
N ASP A 12 2.31 12.68 20.58
CA ASP A 12 1.27 12.26 21.50
C ASP A 12 -0.03 11.91 20.74
N ALA A 13 -0.40 10.63 20.79
CA ALA A 13 -1.60 10.13 20.13
C ALA A 13 -2.91 10.79 20.61
N ALA A 14 -2.94 11.30 21.82
CA ALA A 14 -4.13 12.01 22.35
C ALA A 14 -4.41 13.33 21.63
N LYS A 15 -3.39 13.87 20.95
CA LYS A 15 -3.46 15.14 20.20
C LYS A 15 -3.73 14.93 18.71
N TRP A 16 -3.76 13.69 18.24
CA TRP A 16 -4.02 13.42 16.82
C TRP A 16 -5.44 13.86 16.44
N PRO A 17 -5.60 14.31 15.18
CA PRO A 17 -6.92 14.66 14.69
C PRO A 17 -7.84 13.43 14.68
N ARG A 18 -9.13 13.64 14.79
CA ARG A 18 -10.10 12.55 14.66
C ARG A 18 -10.70 12.56 13.26
N LEU A 19 -10.75 11.38 12.64
CA LEU A 19 -11.48 11.16 11.41
C LEU A 19 -12.88 10.63 11.71
N ASN A 20 -13.79 10.85 10.77
CA ASN A 20 -15.09 10.17 10.73
C ASN A 20 -15.19 9.34 9.43
N ALA A 21 -16.25 8.54 9.32
CA ALA A 21 -16.42 7.63 8.19
C ALA A 21 -16.43 8.34 6.82
N SER A 22 -16.99 9.54 6.73
CA SER A 22 -17.02 10.29 5.47
C SER A 22 -15.64 10.81 5.03
N GLN A 23 -14.64 10.79 5.90
CA GLN A 23 -13.28 11.28 5.65
C GLN A 23 -12.30 10.14 5.33
N VAL A 24 -12.71 8.87 5.46
CA VAL A 24 -11.84 7.71 5.20
C VAL A 24 -11.25 7.75 3.80
N GLY A 25 -12.07 8.01 2.77
CA GLY A 25 -11.60 8.09 1.39
C GLY A 25 -10.56 9.20 1.18
N LEU A 26 -10.78 10.38 1.77
CA LEU A 26 -9.82 11.48 1.70
C LEU A 26 -8.50 11.12 2.40
N ALA A 27 -8.59 10.50 3.59
CA ALA A 27 -7.42 10.08 4.34
C ALA A 27 -6.62 8.99 3.60
N TYR A 28 -7.31 8.02 3.00
CA TYR A 28 -6.69 6.99 2.16
C TYR A 28 -5.90 7.62 0.99
N TRP A 29 -6.54 8.46 0.18
CA TRP A 29 -5.89 9.05 -0.98
C TRP A 29 -4.75 10.00 -0.59
N ALA A 30 -4.91 10.74 0.50
CA ALA A 30 -3.82 11.58 1.03
C ALA A 30 -2.63 10.72 1.47
N ALA A 31 -2.85 9.65 2.23
CA ALA A 31 -1.80 8.74 2.67
C ALA A 31 -1.13 8.02 1.50
N ALA A 32 -1.90 7.53 0.53
CA ALA A 32 -1.38 6.83 -0.65
C ALA A 32 -0.52 7.75 -1.52
N SER A 33 -0.99 8.98 -1.79
CA SER A 33 -0.24 9.96 -2.58
C SER A 33 1.03 10.43 -1.87
N TRP A 34 0.95 10.69 -0.56
CA TRP A 34 2.10 11.11 0.24
C TRP A 34 3.14 9.98 0.38
N GLY A 35 2.70 8.75 0.66
CA GLY A 35 3.57 7.59 0.69
C GLY A 35 4.23 7.31 -0.67
N GLY A 36 3.49 7.50 -1.77
CA GLY A 36 4.02 7.43 -3.13
C GLY A 36 5.11 8.47 -3.39
N MET A 37 4.89 9.72 -2.96
CA MET A 37 5.89 10.79 -3.07
C MET A 37 7.17 10.43 -2.29
N ILE A 38 7.05 9.95 -1.05
CA ILE A 38 8.19 9.52 -0.25
C ILE A 38 8.94 8.37 -0.94
N SER A 39 8.24 7.42 -1.55
CA SER A 39 8.87 6.29 -2.23
C SER A 39 9.70 6.70 -3.45
N LEU A 40 9.37 7.82 -4.07
CA LEU A 40 10.09 8.41 -5.20
C LEU A 40 11.22 9.37 -4.77
N SER A 41 11.29 9.72 -3.49
CA SER A 41 12.23 10.70 -2.93
C SER A 41 13.02 10.11 -1.75
N LYS A 42 13.44 8.84 -1.88
CA LYS A 42 14.13 8.10 -0.78
C LYS A 42 15.49 8.70 -0.39
N ASP A 43 16.08 9.48 -1.25
CA ASP A 43 17.34 10.23 -1.08
C ASP A 43 17.13 11.60 -0.43
N ASP A 44 15.88 12.03 -0.20
CA ASP A 44 15.52 13.27 0.50
C ASP A 44 15.11 12.95 1.96
N PRO A 45 15.99 13.23 2.96
CA PRO A 45 15.71 12.93 4.36
C PRO A 45 14.47 13.66 4.91
N ASP A 46 14.18 14.87 4.41
CA ASP A 46 13.04 15.66 4.88
C ASP A 46 11.72 15.01 4.44
N GLN A 47 11.66 14.48 3.22
CA GLN A 47 10.50 13.73 2.73
C GLN A 47 10.34 12.41 3.50
N VAL A 48 11.43 11.68 3.71
CA VAL A 48 11.39 10.39 4.44
C VAL A 48 10.98 10.60 5.90
N ALA A 49 11.31 11.72 6.53
CA ALA A 49 10.91 12.04 7.89
C ALA A 49 9.40 12.14 8.09
N ASP A 50 8.63 12.32 7.02
CA ASP A 50 7.16 12.36 7.05
C ASP A 50 6.49 10.99 7.07
N LEU A 51 7.20 9.90 6.81
CA LEU A 51 6.64 8.54 6.77
C LEU A 51 5.80 8.19 8.02
N PRO A 52 6.20 8.56 9.26
CA PRO A 52 5.35 8.30 10.43
C PRO A 52 3.98 8.97 10.37
N GLN A 53 3.87 10.14 9.75
CA GLN A 53 2.62 10.87 9.59
C GLN A 53 1.71 10.18 8.56
N VAL A 54 2.27 9.68 7.46
CA VAL A 54 1.57 8.88 6.47
C VAL A 54 0.99 7.62 7.11
N ILE A 55 1.79 6.90 7.89
CA ILE A 55 1.36 5.69 8.60
C ILE A 55 0.24 6.00 9.59
N ARG A 56 0.33 7.10 10.35
CA ARG A 56 -0.73 7.52 11.27
C ARG A 56 -2.04 7.78 10.54
N LEU A 57 -1.98 8.53 9.44
CA LEU A 57 -3.17 8.87 8.65
C LEU A 57 -3.84 7.62 8.09
N ALA A 58 -3.07 6.70 7.51
CA ALA A 58 -3.57 5.42 7.02
C ALA A 58 -4.16 4.56 8.16
N SER A 59 -3.47 4.51 9.32
CA SER A 59 -3.94 3.76 10.48
C SER A 59 -5.25 4.30 11.06
N MET A 60 -5.44 5.63 11.07
CA MET A 60 -6.70 6.24 11.50
C MET A 60 -7.86 5.86 10.57
N ALA A 61 -7.63 5.87 9.25
CA ALA A 61 -8.61 5.41 8.27
C ALA A 61 -8.91 3.90 8.44
N TRP A 62 -7.88 3.11 8.67
CA TRP A 62 -7.98 1.67 8.91
C TRP A 62 -8.86 1.31 10.11
N GLN A 63 -8.72 2.03 11.21
CA GLN A 63 -9.54 1.82 12.42
C GLN A 63 -11.02 2.05 12.19
N ILE A 64 -11.39 2.85 11.19
CA ILE A 64 -12.79 3.20 10.89
C ILE A 64 -13.37 2.23 9.86
N GLN A 65 -12.62 1.96 8.79
CA GLN A 65 -13.10 1.15 7.67
C GLN A 65 -11.94 0.34 7.04
N PRO A 66 -11.59 -0.81 7.61
CA PRO A 66 -10.45 -1.62 7.15
C PRO A 66 -10.64 -2.23 5.76
N ASP A 67 -11.87 -2.39 5.29
CA ASP A 67 -12.22 -2.89 3.97
C ASP A 67 -12.38 -1.79 2.89
N PHE A 68 -12.03 -0.55 3.21
CA PHE A 68 -12.18 0.58 2.30
C PHE A 68 -11.54 0.30 0.93
N GLY A 69 -12.29 0.64 -0.14
CA GLY A 69 -11.84 0.54 -1.53
C GLY A 69 -11.56 -0.91 -1.96
N ASP A 70 -12.41 -1.84 -1.52
CA ASP A 70 -12.28 -3.26 -1.84
C ASP A 70 -10.87 -3.81 -1.54
N GLY A 71 -10.35 -3.42 -0.36
CA GLY A 71 -9.03 -3.84 0.11
C GLY A 71 -7.87 -2.92 -0.27
N ALA A 72 -8.12 -1.79 -0.93
CA ALA A 72 -7.06 -0.85 -1.29
C ALA A 72 -6.35 -0.28 -0.05
N LEU A 73 -7.10 0.03 1.02
CA LEU A 73 -6.50 0.49 2.27
C LEU A 73 -5.69 -0.62 2.95
N ALA A 74 -6.15 -1.87 2.92
CA ALA A 74 -5.39 -3.01 3.43
C ALA A 74 -4.06 -3.19 2.68
N SER A 75 -4.08 -3.07 1.35
CA SER A 75 -2.88 -3.13 0.51
C SER A 75 -1.90 -2.01 0.86
N LEU A 76 -2.39 -0.78 1.04
CA LEU A 76 -1.57 0.36 1.49
C LEU A 76 -0.95 0.09 2.87
N MET A 77 -1.73 -0.44 3.83
CA MET A 77 -1.19 -0.80 5.16
C MET A 77 -0.08 -1.84 5.06
N GLY A 78 -0.19 -2.83 4.18
CA GLY A 78 0.87 -3.81 3.93
C GLY A 78 2.16 -3.17 3.41
N THR A 79 2.05 -2.27 2.44
CA THR A 79 3.20 -1.52 1.90
C THR A 79 3.84 -0.62 2.96
N LEU A 80 3.04 0.12 3.74
CA LEU A 80 3.54 0.99 4.80
C LEU A 80 4.17 0.19 5.95
N GLU A 81 3.66 -1.00 6.26
CA GLU A 81 4.23 -1.87 7.28
C GLU A 81 5.65 -2.32 6.94
N VAL A 82 5.92 -2.62 5.67
CA VAL A 82 7.29 -2.94 5.21
C VAL A 82 8.19 -1.70 5.20
N ALA A 83 7.64 -0.54 4.85
CA ALA A 83 8.40 0.70 4.71
C ALA A 83 8.84 1.29 6.07
N ARG A 84 8.09 1.04 7.14
CA ARG A 84 8.39 1.62 8.44
C ARG A 84 9.62 0.97 9.11
N PRO A 85 10.45 1.73 9.85
CA PRO A 85 11.52 1.17 10.65
C PRO A 85 10.99 0.12 11.65
N GLY A 86 11.59 -1.06 11.66
CA GLY A 86 11.15 -2.17 12.52
C GLY A 86 9.82 -2.81 12.11
N GLY A 87 9.37 -2.60 10.87
CA GLY A 87 8.15 -3.20 10.34
C GLY A 87 8.22 -4.73 10.24
N SER A 88 7.06 -5.37 10.37
CA SER A 88 6.93 -6.83 10.33
C SER A 88 6.50 -7.31 8.96
N ARG A 89 7.35 -8.11 8.30
CA ARG A 89 6.99 -8.77 7.03
C ARG A 89 5.78 -9.70 7.18
N GLN A 90 5.69 -10.38 8.31
CA GLN A 90 4.54 -11.24 8.62
C GLN A 90 3.24 -10.42 8.73
N GLN A 91 3.30 -9.27 9.42
CA GLN A 91 2.15 -8.38 9.52
C GLN A 91 1.76 -7.80 8.16
N ALA A 92 2.76 -7.41 7.34
CA ALA A 92 2.51 -6.94 5.97
C ALA A 92 1.83 -8.02 5.11
N ALA A 93 2.27 -9.28 5.20
CA ALA A 93 1.64 -10.39 4.50
C ALA A 93 0.16 -10.56 4.92
N ILE A 94 -0.16 -10.42 6.21
CA ILE A 94 -1.54 -10.46 6.71
C ILE A 94 -2.38 -9.34 6.09
N PHE A 95 -1.85 -8.11 5.97
CA PHE A 95 -2.55 -7.00 5.32
C PHE A 95 -2.81 -7.27 3.83
N PHE A 96 -1.85 -7.83 3.11
CA PHE A 96 -2.06 -8.22 1.71
C PHE A 96 -3.10 -9.34 1.56
N ASP A 97 -3.09 -10.34 2.45
CA ASP A 97 -4.12 -11.40 2.46
C ASP A 97 -5.51 -10.81 2.73
N GLN A 98 -5.63 -9.84 3.64
CA GLN A 98 -6.88 -9.11 3.88
C GLN A 98 -7.32 -8.30 2.65
N ALA A 99 -6.39 -7.66 1.94
CA ALA A 99 -6.69 -6.91 0.72
C ALA A 99 -7.22 -7.82 -0.39
N MET A 100 -6.58 -8.96 -0.61
CA MET A 100 -7.03 -9.96 -1.59
C MET A 100 -8.42 -10.50 -1.26
N LYS A 101 -8.67 -10.80 0.02
CA LYS A 101 -9.98 -11.26 0.49
C LYS A 101 -11.05 -10.19 0.35
N ALA A 102 -10.78 -8.94 0.71
CA ALA A 102 -11.75 -7.84 0.63
C ALA A 102 -12.16 -7.55 -0.81
N SER A 103 -11.23 -7.65 -1.77
CA SER A 103 -11.52 -7.53 -3.21
C SER A 103 -12.13 -8.80 -3.82
N GLN A 104 -12.39 -9.85 -3.03
CA GLN A 104 -12.84 -11.17 -3.54
C GLN A 104 -11.91 -11.75 -4.62
N ASN A 105 -10.63 -11.38 -4.58
CA ASN A 105 -9.61 -11.65 -5.60
C ASN A 105 -9.96 -11.07 -7.00
N GLU A 106 -10.73 -9.99 -7.06
CA GLU A 106 -11.07 -9.29 -8.31
C GLU A 106 -10.15 -8.10 -8.60
N SER A 107 -9.29 -7.71 -7.63
CA SER A 107 -8.28 -6.65 -7.78
C SER A 107 -6.87 -7.22 -7.93
N ALA A 108 -6.17 -6.81 -9.00
CA ALA A 108 -4.78 -7.17 -9.26
C ALA A 108 -3.79 -6.39 -8.35
N GLY A 109 -4.20 -5.21 -7.86
CA GLY A 109 -3.34 -4.31 -7.08
C GLY A 109 -2.64 -4.95 -5.88
N PRO A 110 -3.34 -5.65 -4.97
CA PRO A 110 -2.71 -6.31 -3.83
C PRO A 110 -1.65 -7.36 -4.19
N TRP A 111 -1.82 -8.04 -5.32
CA TRP A 111 -0.87 -9.04 -5.82
C TRP A 111 0.42 -8.40 -6.31
N VAL A 112 0.31 -7.33 -7.10
CA VAL A 112 1.47 -6.53 -7.55
C VAL A 112 2.17 -5.90 -6.34
N ALA A 113 1.44 -5.26 -5.44
CA ALA A 113 2.00 -4.63 -4.25
C ALA A 113 2.74 -5.63 -3.36
N ARG A 114 2.21 -6.84 -3.17
CA ARG A 114 2.87 -7.91 -2.41
C ARG A 114 4.15 -8.39 -3.11
N ALA A 115 4.14 -8.53 -4.44
CA ALA A 115 5.32 -8.91 -5.20
C ALA A 115 6.46 -7.89 -5.01
N GLU A 116 6.17 -6.60 -5.15
CA GLU A 116 7.14 -5.53 -5.01
C GLU A 116 7.60 -5.30 -3.55
N SER A 117 6.68 -5.44 -2.59
CA SER A 117 6.97 -5.10 -1.18
C SER A 117 7.56 -6.25 -0.38
N LEU A 118 7.29 -7.50 -0.73
CA LEU A 118 7.77 -8.67 0.00
C LEU A 118 8.68 -9.56 -0.85
N ALA A 119 8.20 -10.09 -1.96
CA ALA A 119 8.95 -11.10 -2.71
C ALA A 119 10.25 -10.52 -3.31
N LEU A 120 10.21 -9.32 -3.89
CA LEU A 120 11.39 -8.69 -4.47
C LEU A 120 12.48 -8.39 -3.43
N PRO A 121 12.21 -7.72 -2.29
CA PRO A 121 13.22 -7.50 -1.26
C PRO A 121 13.72 -8.77 -0.59
N ASP A 122 12.92 -9.85 -0.57
CA ASP A 122 13.33 -11.16 -0.06
C ASP A 122 14.16 -11.97 -1.07
N GLN A 123 14.35 -11.44 -2.29
CA GLN A 123 15.00 -12.14 -3.40
C GLN A 123 14.32 -13.48 -3.72
N ASP A 124 13.02 -13.58 -3.47
CA ASP A 124 12.18 -14.73 -3.81
C ASP A 124 11.60 -14.57 -5.23
N ARG A 125 12.42 -14.89 -6.22
CA ARG A 125 12.07 -14.81 -7.65
C ARG A 125 10.82 -15.64 -7.96
N GLU A 126 10.71 -16.84 -7.40
CA GLU A 126 9.58 -17.71 -7.68
C GLU A 126 8.25 -17.12 -7.16
N ALA A 127 8.24 -16.62 -5.93
CA ALA A 127 7.07 -15.95 -5.38
C ALA A 127 6.74 -14.67 -6.16
N PHE A 128 7.75 -13.87 -6.53
CA PHE A 128 7.58 -12.65 -7.32
C PHE A 128 6.87 -12.92 -8.64
N GLU A 129 7.41 -13.82 -9.46
CA GLU A 129 6.82 -14.18 -10.74
C GLU A 129 5.42 -14.79 -10.59
N ARG A 130 5.20 -15.64 -9.59
CA ARG A 130 3.89 -16.26 -9.32
C ARG A 130 2.83 -15.21 -8.98
N LEU A 131 3.17 -14.24 -8.11
CA LEU A 131 2.26 -13.16 -7.72
C LEU A 131 1.90 -12.26 -8.91
N LEU A 132 2.87 -11.92 -9.76
CA LEU A 132 2.63 -11.08 -10.93
C LEU A 132 1.78 -11.81 -11.99
N ARG A 133 2.03 -13.10 -12.24
CA ARG A 133 1.18 -13.91 -13.13
C ARG A 133 -0.26 -13.98 -12.62
N GLN A 134 -0.45 -14.12 -11.30
CA GLN A 134 -1.79 -14.08 -10.71
C GLN A 134 -2.46 -12.72 -10.91
N ALA A 135 -1.72 -11.61 -10.81
CA ALA A 135 -2.24 -10.27 -11.12
C ALA A 135 -2.69 -10.15 -12.58
N LEU A 136 -1.94 -10.73 -13.52
CA LEU A 136 -2.32 -10.76 -14.95
C LEU A 136 -3.61 -11.56 -15.18
N ASP A 137 -3.74 -12.74 -14.55
CA ASP A 137 -4.94 -13.57 -14.66
C ASP A 137 -6.19 -12.86 -14.13
N ILE A 138 -6.06 -12.14 -13.02
CA ILE A 138 -7.14 -11.34 -12.44
C ILE A 138 -7.52 -10.19 -13.39
N SER A 139 -6.53 -9.45 -13.89
CA SER A 139 -6.77 -8.32 -14.81
C SER A 139 -7.43 -8.76 -16.11
N ALA A 140 -7.13 -9.96 -16.58
CA ALA A 140 -7.78 -10.52 -17.77
C ALA A 140 -9.26 -10.84 -17.55
N LYS A 141 -9.64 -11.28 -16.33
CA LYS A 141 -11.00 -11.68 -15.95
C LYS A 141 -11.86 -10.48 -15.51
N HIS A 142 -11.27 -9.55 -14.79
CA HIS A 142 -11.96 -8.42 -14.14
C HIS A 142 -11.49 -7.09 -14.73
N LYS A 143 -11.99 -6.76 -15.92
CA LYS A 143 -11.56 -5.56 -16.66
C LYS A 143 -12.11 -4.27 -16.07
N ASN A 144 -11.22 -3.46 -15.53
CA ASN A 144 -11.47 -2.09 -15.08
C ASN A 144 -10.16 -1.29 -15.17
N LEU A 145 -10.23 0.03 -15.00
CA LEU A 145 -9.07 0.90 -15.14
C LEU A 145 -7.92 0.52 -14.18
N ASN A 146 -8.23 0.22 -12.92
CA ASN A 146 -7.21 -0.14 -11.93
C ASN A 146 -6.50 -1.43 -12.31
N ASN A 147 -7.24 -2.45 -12.72
CA ASN A 147 -6.68 -3.72 -13.13
C ASN A 147 -5.86 -3.59 -14.42
N GLU A 148 -6.26 -2.69 -15.33
CA GLU A 148 -5.49 -2.44 -16.55
C GLU A 148 -4.13 -1.79 -16.23
N VAL A 149 -4.10 -0.80 -15.36
CA VAL A 149 -2.84 -0.19 -14.88
C VAL A 149 -1.95 -1.22 -14.17
N MET A 150 -2.55 -2.09 -13.34
CA MET A 150 -1.81 -3.16 -12.65
C MET A 150 -1.33 -4.25 -13.62
N ARG A 151 -2.06 -4.53 -14.69
CA ARG A 151 -1.63 -5.42 -15.76
C ARG A 151 -0.34 -4.91 -16.42
N GLU A 152 -0.36 -3.64 -16.86
CA GLU A 152 0.84 -3.02 -17.46
C GLU A 152 2.03 -3.04 -16.50
N ARG A 153 1.78 -2.75 -15.22
CA ARG A 153 2.83 -2.81 -14.18
C ARG A 153 3.39 -4.21 -14.00
N ALA A 154 2.52 -5.22 -13.95
CA ALA A 154 2.93 -6.62 -13.79
C ALA A 154 3.71 -7.14 -15.01
N GLU A 155 3.27 -6.80 -16.24
CA GLU A 155 3.98 -7.13 -17.47
C GLU A 155 5.39 -6.52 -17.50
N TRP A 156 5.50 -5.24 -17.12
CA TRP A 156 6.79 -4.57 -17.07
C TRP A 156 7.73 -5.22 -16.02
N LEU A 157 7.22 -5.50 -14.82
CA LEU A 157 7.99 -6.15 -13.76
C LEU A 157 8.46 -7.55 -14.15
N LEU A 158 7.61 -8.34 -14.81
CA LEU A 158 8.00 -9.64 -15.34
C LEU A 158 9.06 -9.54 -16.43
N GLY A 159 8.99 -8.52 -17.29
CA GLY A 159 10.00 -8.25 -18.30
C GLY A 159 11.36 -7.86 -17.72
N MET A 160 11.38 -7.32 -16.50
CA MET A 160 12.60 -6.88 -15.80
C MET A 160 13.14 -7.92 -14.82
N THR A 161 12.55 -9.13 -14.75
CA THR A 161 12.88 -10.11 -13.70
C THR A 161 14.37 -10.47 -13.68
N ASP A 162 15.01 -10.64 -14.84
CA ASP A 162 16.44 -11.00 -14.90
C ASP A 162 17.37 -9.86 -14.45
N ASP A 163 16.90 -8.61 -14.48
CA ASP A 163 17.66 -7.44 -13.99
C ASP A 163 17.42 -7.20 -12.49
N LEU A 164 16.35 -7.77 -11.92
CA LEU A 164 15.95 -7.58 -10.53
C LEU A 164 16.48 -8.69 -9.59
N PHE A 165 16.81 -9.85 -10.10
CA PHE A 165 17.29 -11.05 -9.40
C PHE A 165 18.61 -11.57 -9.96
#